data_468888be750d8e1379b84b6ba3fd79f9
#
_entry.id   468888be750d8e1379b84b6ba3fd79f9
#
_cell.length_a   1.000
_cell.length_b   1.000
_cell.length_c   1.000
_cell.angle_alpha   90.00
_cell.angle_beta   90.00
_cell.angle_gamma   90.00
#
_symmetry.space_group_name_H-M   'P 1'
#
loop_
_entity.id
_entity.type
_entity.pdbx_description
1 polymer ?
#
loop_
_entity_poly.entity_id
_entity_poly.type
_entity_poly.pdbx_seq_one_letter_code
_entity_poly.pdbx_strand_id
1 'polypeptide(L)'
;DQTYTKGIFDISIDINYAKVPSKLNVEIELNSQEGAKHKINRLYTKTLKKKDILRNQKQEGLSTVSFKETIENIDAWSAEKPNLYDMTIRLKDKKGNVIEVVGSKIGFRNAEVKGGQFRINGKPVLVKGVNRHEHDGFTGQTVTRELMEKDIRMMLQNNINTVRTSHYPVDIYLYELCDKYGLYVIDEANNESHAQGYEKESLAKDERWVGAFKYRCNNMVGRDKNHPSIIIWSLGNECGNGVCMYEAYDMVKSID
;
A
#
# COMPACT_ATOMS: atom_id res chain seq x y z
N ASP A 1 -12.17 -5.54 -15.89
CA ASP A 1 -13.31 -6.20 -16.52
C ASP A 1 -14.37 -6.58 -15.47
N GLN A 2 -15.57 -6.95 -15.90
CA GLN A 2 -16.66 -7.32 -14.97
C GLN A 2 -16.45 -8.67 -14.26
N THR A 3 -15.49 -9.47 -14.68
CA THR A 3 -15.15 -10.78 -14.10
C THR A 3 -14.04 -10.72 -13.07
N TYR A 4 -13.30 -9.60 -13.02
CA TYR A 4 -12.14 -9.40 -12.13
C TYR A 4 -11.08 -10.51 -12.25
N THR A 5 -10.91 -11.05 -13.46
CA THR A 5 -9.92 -12.09 -13.79
C THR A 5 -8.70 -11.52 -14.52
N LYS A 6 -8.68 -10.21 -14.77
CA LYS A 6 -7.57 -9.49 -15.38
C LYS A 6 -6.95 -8.54 -14.36
N GLY A 7 -5.64 -8.65 -14.16
CA GLY A 7 -4.86 -7.78 -13.30
C GLY A 7 -4.05 -6.77 -14.13
N ILE A 8 -4.08 -5.49 -13.76
CA ILE A 8 -3.15 -4.50 -14.29
C ILE A 8 -1.93 -4.51 -13.38
N PHE A 9 -0.82 -5.03 -13.89
CA PHE A 9 0.48 -4.96 -13.24
C PHE A 9 1.19 -3.71 -13.72
N ASP A 10 1.18 -2.67 -12.88
CA ASP A 10 1.82 -1.38 -13.15
C ASP A 10 2.80 -1.08 -12.01
N ILE A 11 4.10 -1.14 -12.29
CA ILE A 11 5.14 -0.98 -11.28
C ILE A 11 6.17 0.06 -11.72
N SER A 12 6.54 0.93 -10.79
CA SER A 12 7.63 1.88 -10.92
C SER A 12 8.70 1.58 -9.87
N ILE A 13 9.95 1.47 -10.31
CA ILE A 13 11.10 1.14 -9.48
C ILE A 13 12.04 2.33 -9.52
N ASP A 14 12.29 2.92 -8.36
CA ASP A 14 13.27 3.98 -8.18
C ASP A 14 14.64 3.37 -7.88
N ILE A 15 15.63 3.76 -8.66
CA ILE A 15 17.02 3.27 -8.56
C ILE A 15 17.92 4.43 -8.16
N ASN A 16 18.50 4.30 -6.98
CA ASN A 16 19.49 5.26 -6.46
C ASN A 16 20.92 4.88 -6.89
N TYR A 17 21.71 5.87 -7.24
CA TYR A 17 23.13 5.68 -7.59
C TYR A 17 23.96 6.91 -7.26
N ALA A 18 25.17 6.71 -6.76
CA ALA A 18 26.14 7.80 -6.52
C ALA A 18 26.80 8.26 -7.82
N LYS A 19 26.98 7.35 -8.80
CA LYS A 19 27.53 7.64 -10.12
C LYS A 19 26.71 6.91 -11.16
N VAL A 20 26.35 7.60 -12.25
CA VAL A 20 25.53 7.05 -13.33
C VAL A 20 26.14 5.76 -13.87
N PRO A 21 25.49 4.60 -13.71
CA PRO A 21 25.97 3.33 -14.22
C PRO A 21 26.02 3.31 -15.76
N SER A 22 26.97 2.58 -16.32
CA SER A 22 27.07 2.43 -17.79
C SER A 22 25.93 1.54 -18.35
N LYS A 23 25.50 0.54 -17.56
CA LYS A 23 24.41 -0.39 -17.86
C LYS A 23 23.90 -1.02 -16.56
N LEU A 24 22.58 -1.18 -16.45
CA LEU A 24 21.89 -1.96 -15.43
C LEU A 24 20.90 -2.91 -16.11
N ASN A 25 20.63 -4.04 -15.48
CA ASN A 25 19.52 -4.91 -15.84
C ASN A 25 18.57 -4.99 -14.64
N VAL A 26 17.29 -4.77 -14.88
CA VAL A 26 16.21 -4.95 -13.90
C VAL A 26 15.42 -6.17 -14.30
N GLU A 27 15.25 -7.10 -13.38
CA GLU A 27 14.43 -8.30 -13.55
C GLU A 27 13.33 -8.29 -12.49
N ILE A 28 12.10 -8.58 -12.90
CA ILE A 28 10.96 -8.76 -12.00
C ILE A 28 10.40 -10.15 -12.25
N GLU A 29 10.37 -10.93 -11.22
CA GLU A 29 9.74 -12.24 -11.21
C GLU A 29 8.45 -12.17 -10.41
N LEU A 30 7.33 -12.63 -11.00
CA LEU A 30 6.01 -12.66 -10.38
C LEU A 30 5.45 -14.06 -10.45
N ASN A 31 5.22 -14.68 -9.30
CA ASN A 31 4.75 -16.04 -9.17
C ASN A 31 3.49 -16.15 -8.33
N SER A 32 2.54 -16.99 -8.75
CA SER A 32 1.44 -17.42 -7.88
C SER A 32 1.99 -18.23 -6.71
N GLN A 33 1.36 -18.08 -5.57
CA GLN A 33 1.66 -18.91 -4.40
C GLN A 33 1.17 -20.35 -4.59
N GLU A 34 1.66 -21.26 -3.75
CA GLU A 34 1.19 -22.64 -3.71
C GLU A 34 -0.31 -22.68 -3.41
N GLY A 35 -1.04 -23.55 -4.12
CA GLY A 35 -2.50 -23.67 -3.98
C GLY A 35 -3.31 -22.66 -4.80
N ALA A 36 -2.69 -21.73 -5.53
CA ALA A 36 -3.40 -20.82 -6.41
C ALA A 36 -4.20 -21.59 -7.48
N LYS A 37 -5.43 -21.13 -7.76
CA LYS A 37 -6.30 -21.70 -8.78
C LYS A 37 -5.70 -21.56 -10.18
N HIS A 38 -5.14 -20.38 -10.46
CA HIS A 38 -4.48 -20.11 -11.73
C HIS A 38 -2.98 -19.87 -11.48
N LYS A 39 -2.16 -20.62 -12.19
CA LYS A 39 -0.71 -20.50 -12.05
C LYS A 39 -0.17 -19.39 -12.95
N ILE A 40 0.44 -18.39 -12.32
CA ILE A 40 1.16 -17.32 -12.97
C ILE A 40 2.64 -17.47 -12.64
N ASN A 41 3.45 -17.45 -13.68
CA ASN A 41 4.91 -17.36 -13.59
C ASN A 41 5.33 -16.38 -14.69
N ARG A 42 5.77 -15.19 -14.32
CA ARG A 42 6.18 -14.13 -15.24
C ARG A 42 7.57 -13.64 -14.89
N LEU A 43 8.37 -13.45 -15.90
CA LEU A 43 9.68 -12.80 -15.80
C LEU A 43 9.71 -11.61 -16.73
N TYR A 44 9.85 -10.43 -16.17
CA TYR A 44 10.03 -9.18 -16.91
C TYR A 44 11.48 -8.76 -16.80
N THR A 45 12.06 -8.35 -17.92
CA THR A 45 13.44 -7.89 -17.95
C THR A 45 13.55 -6.56 -18.67
N LYS A 46 14.36 -5.65 -18.16
CA LYS A 46 14.66 -4.38 -18.81
C LYS A 46 16.13 -4.04 -18.67
N THR A 47 16.78 -3.85 -19.80
CA THR A 47 18.17 -3.36 -19.84
C THR A 47 18.16 -1.84 -19.97
N LEU A 48 18.82 -1.17 -19.04
CA LEU A 48 19.00 0.28 -19.01
C LEU A 48 20.45 0.61 -19.36
N LYS A 49 20.68 1.26 -20.51
CA LYS A 49 21.98 1.85 -20.85
C LYS A 49 22.10 3.23 -20.18
N LYS A 50 23.30 3.78 -20.09
CA LYS A 50 23.54 5.09 -19.48
C LYS A 50 22.57 6.18 -19.97
N LYS A 51 22.29 6.22 -21.28
CA LYS A 51 21.34 7.18 -21.86
C LYS A 51 19.90 7.00 -21.36
N ASP A 52 19.49 5.75 -21.09
CA ASP A 52 18.15 5.44 -20.62
C ASP A 52 18.01 5.82 -19.13
N ILE A 53 19.05 5.59 -18.33
CA ILE A 53 19.15 5.98 -16.92
C ILE A 53 19.02 7.52 -16.82
N LEU A 54 19.82 8.26 -17.60
CA LEU A 54 19.79 9.73 -17.59
C LEU A 54 18.44 10.28 -18.08
N ARG A 55 17.82 9.67 -19.10
CA ARG A 55 16.50 10.10 -19.61
C ARG A 55 15.38 9.92 -18.58
N ASN A 56 15.49 8.89 -17.74
CA ASN A 56 14.51 8.56 -16.71
C ASN A 56 14.88 9.13 -15.32
N GLN A 57 15.82 10.06 -15.28
CA GLN A 57 16.27 10.70 -14.06
C GLN A 57 15.22 11.66 -13.54
N LYS A 58 14.73 11.45 -12.31
CA LYS A 58 13.82 12.35 -11.60
C LYS A 58 14.56 13.49 -10.91
N GLN A 59 15.73 13.16 -10.37
CA GLN A 59 16.66 14.08 -9.73
C GLN A 59 18.07 13.49 -9.79
N GLU A 60 19.09 14.26 -9.41
CA GLU A 60 20.46 13.76 -9.38
C GLU A 60 20.57 12.50 -8.51
N GLY A 61 21.18 11.46 -9.07
CA GLY A 61 21.33 10.17 -8.37
C GLY A 61 20.10 9.28 -8.28
N LEU A 62 18.96 9.66 -8.90
CA LEU A 62 17.72 8.90 -8.86
C LEU A 62 17.08 8.76 -10.23
N SER A 63 16.88 7.53 -10.69
CA SER A 63 16.13 7.24 -11.93
C SER A 63 15.02 6.25 -11.70
N THR A 64 13.91 6.39 -12.41
CA THR A 64 12.76 5.49 -12.33
C THR A 64 12.68 4.61 -13.57
N VAL A 65 12.40 3.34 -13.36
CA VAL A 65 12.04 2.40 -14.44
C VAL A 65 10.64 1.85 -14.18
N SER A 66 9.80 1.83 -15.21
CA SER A 66 8.42 1.35 -15.09
C SER A 66 8.17 0.17 -16.01
N PHE A 67 7.30 -0.72 -15.56
CA PHE A 67 6.74 -1.83 -16.33
C PHE A 67 5.23 -1.79 -16.19
N LYS A 68 4.52 -2.06 -17.28
CA LYS A 68 3.07 -2.11 -17.27
C LYS A 68 2.59 -3.24 -18.19
N GLU A 69 1.74 -4.10 -17.64
CA GLU A 69 1.15 -5.20 -18.39
C GLU A 69 -0.23 -5.56 -17.85
N THR A 70 -1.07 -6.13 -18.68
CA THR A 70 -2.32 -6.79 -18.27
C THR A 70 -2.09 -8.28 -18.17
N ILE A 71 -2.31 -8.85 -16.99
CA ILE A 71 -2.16 -10.28 -16.73
C ILE A 71 -3.55 -10.91 -16.74
N GLU A 72 -3.74 -11.89 -17.62
CA GLU A 72 -4.98 -12.66 -17.71
C GLU A 72 -5.01 -13.78 -16.66
N ASN A 73 -6.23 -14.16 -16.26
CA ASN A 73 -6.50 -15.27 -15.34
C ASN A 73 -5.83 -15.10 -13.96
N ILE A 74 -5.90 -13.88 -13.41
CA ILE A 74 -5.47 -13.65 -12.03
C ILE A 74 -6.50 -14.18 -11.05
N ASP A 75 -6.04 -14.61 -9.89
CA ASP A 75 -6.87 -14.84 -8.71
C ASP A 75 -6.89 -13.54 -7.89
N ALA A 76 -8.01 -12.83 -7.92
CA ALA A 76 -8.13 -11.55 -7.24
C ALA A 76 -8.09 -11.73 -5.71
N TRP A 77 -7.48 -10.76 -5.02
CA TRP A 77 -7.43 -10.71 -3.56
C TRP A 77 -8.73 -10.15 -2.97
N SER A 78 -9.24 -10.80 -1.94
CA SER A 78 -10.27 -10.25 -1.04
C SER A 78 -10.07 -10.81 0.37
N ALA A 79 -10.75 -10.26 1.38
CA ALA A 79 -10.66 -10.80 2.74
C ALA A 79 -11.10 -12.28 2.82
N GLU A 80 -12.08 -12.70 2.01
CA GLU A 80 -12.54 -14.09 1.95
C GLU A 80 -11.62 -15.01 1.13
N LYS A 81 -10.81 -14.43 0.24
CA LYS A 81 -9.86 -15.12 -0.63
C LYS A 81 -8.59 -14.29 -0.76
N PRO A 82 -7.69 -14.36 0.22
CA PRO A 82 -6.50 -13.53 0.28
C PRO A 82 -5.39 -14.06 -0.66
N ASN A 83 -5.71 -14.09 -1.96
CA ASN A 83 -4.78 -14.56 -2.98
C ASN A 83 -3.63 -13.58 -3.18
N LEU A 84 -2.42 -14.01 -2.93
CA LEU A 84 -1.21 -13.22 -3.06
C LEU A 84 -0.29 -13.82 -4.12
N TYR A 85 0.61 -12.98 -4.62
CA TYR A 85 1.66 -13.33 -5.55
C TYR A 85 3.00 -12.92 -4.95
N ASP A 86 4.00 -13.80 -5.09
CA ASP A 86 5.37 -13.50 -4.70
C ASP A 86 6.05 -12.73 -5.83
N MET A 87 6.49 -11.52 -5.53
CA MET A 87 7.24 -10.66 -6.44
C MET A 87 8.68 -10.54 -5.97
N THR A 88 9.62 -10.76 -6.87
CA THR A 88 11.05 -10.56 -6.62
C THR A 88 11.61 -9.63 -7.68
N ILE A 89 12.25 -8.54 -7.25
CA ILE A 89 12.93 -7.59 -8.11
C ILE A 89 14.44 -7.79 -7.91
N ARG A 90 15.17 -7.97 -9.01
CA ARG A 90 16.64 -8.08 -9.00
C ARG A 90 17.25 -6.96 -9.82
N LEU A 91 18.14 -6.20 -9.22
CA LEU A 91 18.99 -5.25 -9.91
C LEU A 91 20.35 -5.90 -10.17
N LYS A 92 20.79 -5.89 -11.44
CA LYS A 92 22.04 -6.50 -11.86
C LYS A 92 22.97 -5.49 -12.54
N ASP A 93 24.26 -5.67 -12.35
CA ASP A 93 25.30 -4.87 -13.00
C ASP A 93 25.46 -5.23 -14.50
N LYS A 94 26.40 -4.55 -15.17
CA LYS A 94 26.74 -4.81 -16.59
C LYS A 94 27.27 -6.22 -16.88
N LYS A 95 27.78 -6.93 -15.86
CA LYS A 95 28.33 -8.28 -15.96
C LYS A 95 27.28 -9.35 -15.62
N GLY A 96 26.09 -8.94 -15.15
CA GLY A 96 25.02 -9.85 -14.73
C GLY A 96 25.08 -10.20 -13.24
N ASN A 97 26.00 -9.65 -12.47
CA ASN A 97 26.03 -9.86 -11.02
C ASN A 97 24.87 -9.15 -10.36
N VAL A 98 24.25 -9.79 -9.40
CA VAL A 98 23.17 -9.22 -8.61
C VAL A 98 23.75 -8.17 -7.66
N ILE A 99 23.22 -6.94 -7.74
CA ILE A 99 23.54 -5.81 -6.87
C ILE A 99 22.60 -5.77 -5.67
N GLU A 100 21.30 -5.96 -5.96
CA GLU A 100 20.24 -5.86 -4.96
C GLU A 100 19.08 -6.78 -5.31
N VAL A 101 18.39 -7.29 -4.27
CA VAL A 101 17.17 -8.09 -4.39
C VAL A 101 16.13 -7.53 -3.43
N VAL A 102 14.95 -7.24 -3.96
CA VAL A 102 13.78 -6.82 -3.16
C VAL A 102 12.68 -7.82 -3.38
N GLY A 103 12.12 -8.35 -2.28
CA GLY A 103 10.97 -9.24 -2.28
C GLY A 103 9.74 -8.56 -1.71
N SER A 104 8.58 -8.84 -2.29
CA SER A 104 7.29 -8.37 -1.77
C SER A 104 6.18 -9.35 -2.14
N LYS A 105 5.11 -9.36 -1.35
CA LYS A 105 3.85 -10.01 -1.72
C LYS A 105 2.91 -8.95 -2.26
N ILE A 106 2.25 -9.25 -3.37
CA ILE A 106 1.26 -8.34 -3.96
C ILE A 106 -0.07 -9.06 -4.17
N GLY A 107 -1.16 -8.30 -4.23
CA GLY A 107 -2.49 -8.81 -4.57
C GLY A 107 -3.19 -7.88 -5.56
N PHE A 108 -3.96 -8.47 -6.46
CA PHE A 108 -4.78 -7.71 -7.40
C PHE A 108 -6.19 -7.56 -6.83
N ARG A 109 -6.66 -6.35 -6.65
CA ARG A 109 -8.02 -6.05 -6.20
C ARG A 109 -8.56 -4.81 -6.88
N ASN A 110 -9.88 -4.67 -6.87
CA ASN A 110 -10.58 -3.43 -7.20
C ASN A 110 -11.46 -3.02 -6.02
N ALA A 111 -11.30 -1.81 -5.51
CA ALA A 111 -12.15 -1.20 -4.50
C ALA A 111 -12.90 -0.03 -5.13
N GLU A 112 -14.22 -0.04 -5.07
CA GLU A 112 -15.05 0.99 -5.70
C GLU A 112 -16.33 1.27 -4.91
N VAL A 113 -16.85 2.48 -5.05
CA VAL A 113 -18.22 2.82 -4.63
C VAL A 113 -19.09 2.88 -5.87
N LYS A 114 -20.07 1.98 -5.97
CA LYS A 114 -20.96 1.88 -7.13
C LYS A 114 -22.39 1.59 -6.69
N GLY A 115 -23.33 2.40 -7.19
CA GLY A 115 -24.75 2.25 -6.84
C GLY A 115 -25.01 2.43 -5.34
N GLY A 116 -24.29 3.35 -4.67
CA GLY A 116 -24.42 3.59 -3.23
C GLY A 116 -23.81 2.48 -2.34
N GLN A 117 -23.10 1.52 -2.91
CA GLN A 117 -22.49 0.40 -2.18
C GLN A 117 -20.98 0.42 -2.33
N PHE A 118 -20.27 0.14 -1.23
CA PHE A 118 -18.85 -0.15 -1.27
C PHE A 118 -18.64 -1.60 -1.75
N ARG A 119 -17.76 -1.78 -2.73
CA ARG A 119 -17.54 -3.06 -3.40
C ARG A 119 -16.06 -3.40 -3.49
N ILE A 120 -15.76 -4.67 -3.27
CA ILE A 120 -14.45 -5.27 -3.56
C ILE A 120 -14.63 -6.31 -4.67
N ASN A 121 -13.89 -6.15 -5.76
CA ASN A 121 -14.02 -6.99 -6.96
C ASN A 121 -15.48 -7.13 -7.41
N GLY A 122 -16.21 -6.00 -7.45
CA GLY A 122 -17.60 -5.89 -7.85
C GLY A 122 -18.64 -6.43 -6.85
N LYS A 123 -18.23 -7.07 -5.76
CA LYS A 123 -19.12 -7.60 -4.73
C LYS A 123 -19.33 -6.59 -3.62
N PRO A 124 -20.58 -6.32 -3.20
CA PRO A 124 -20.84 -5.48 -2.03
C PRO A 124 -20.18 -6.06 -0.78
N VAL A 125 -19.53 -5.20 -0.01
CA VAL A 125 -18.89 -5.56 1.25
C VAL A 125 -19.53 -4.79 2.39
N LEU A 126 -19.95 -5.53 3.43
CA LEU A 126 -20.34 -4.94 4.70
C LEU A 126 -19.09 -4.88 5.59
N VAL A 127 -18.66 -3.67 5.93
CA VAL A 127 -17.54 -3.44 6.84
C VAL A 127 -17.97 -3.80 8.26
N LYS A 128 -17.43 -4.91 8.78
CA LYS A 128 -17.59 -5.35 10.18
C LYS A 128 -16.24 -5.19 10.85
N GLY A 129 -15.95 -3.98 11.31
CA GLY A 129 -14.63 -3.58 11.71
C GLY A 129 -14.49 -3.19 13.18
N VAL A 130 -13.24 -3.12 13.61
CA VAL A 130 -12.82 -2.58 14.91
C VAL A 130 -11.73 -1.55 14.71
N ASN A 131 -11.65 -0.60 15.65
CA ASN A 131 -10.49 0.28 15.78
C ASN A 131 -9.41 -0.43 16.61
N ARG A 132 -8.16 -0.31 16.18
CA ARG A 132 -7.02 -0.90 16.89
C ARG A 132 -5.93 0.14 17.08
N HIS A 133 -5.51 0.31 18.33
CA HIS A 133 -4.30 1.05 18.68
C HIS A 133 -3.10 0.13 18.78
N GLU A 134 -1.91 0.64 18.44
CA GLU A 134 -0.63 0.01 18.80
C GLU A 134 -0.40 0.19 20.30
N HIS A 135 -1.00 -0.69 21.11
CA HIS A 135 -0.92 -0.59 22.56
C HIS A 135 -0.96 -1.97 23.23
N ASP A 136 -0.10 -2.13 24.22
CA ASP A 136 -0.06 -3.28 25.13
C ASP A 136 -0.10 -2.79 26.58
N GLY A 137 -0.81 -3.51 27.45
CA GLY A 137 -1.02 -3.12 28.84
C GLY A 137 0.25 -3.08 29.69
N PHE A 138 1.34 -3.72 29.24
CA PHE A 138 2.61 -3.81 29.97
C PHE A 138 3.71 -2.99 29.31
N THR A 139 3.76 -2.99 27.96
CA THR A 139 4.85 -2.37 27.20
C THR A 139 4.45 -1.05 26.53
N GLY A 140 3.22 -0.59 26.73
CA GLY A 140 2.71 0.65 26.17
C GLY A 140 2.58 0.57 24.65
N GLN A 141 3.15 1.53 23.93
CA GLN A 141 3.07 1.59 22.45
C GLN A 141 4.11 0.70 21.73
N THR A 142 4.77 -0.19 22.46
CA THR A 142 5.68 -1.19 21.89
C THR A 142 4.96 -2.52 21.79
N VAL A 143 4.44 -2.84 20.61
CA VAL A 143 3.65 -4.06 20.36
C VAL A 143 4.52 -5.11 19.70
N THR A 144 4.48 -6.35 20.24
CA THR A 144 5.23 -7.47 19.66
C THR A 144 4.51 -8.10 18.48
N ARG A 145 5.25 -8.82 17.64
CA ARG A 145 4.67 -9.57 16.50
C ARG A 145 3.66 -10.63 16.98
N GLU A 146 3.95 -11.31 18.10
CA GLU A 146 3.07 -12.31 18.71
C GLU A 146 1.73 -11.69 19.13
N LEU A 147 1.76 -10.47 19.66
CA LEU A 147 0.52 -9.76 20.02
C LEU A 147 -0.27 -9.35 18.78
N MET A 148 0.39 -8.84 17.73
CA MET A 148 -0.26 -8.53 16.47
C MET A 148 -0.94 -9.78 15.86
N GLU A 149 -0.25 -10.93 15.84
CA GLU A 149 -0.83 -12.20 15.38
C GLU A 149 -2.03 -12.63 16.22
N LYS A 150 -1.96 -12.45 17.56
CA LYS A 150 -3.06 -12.73 18.45
C LYS A 150 -4.28 -11.85 18.15
N ASP A 151 -4.06 -10.56 17.95
CA ASP A 151 -5.12 -9.61 17.61
C ASP A 151 -5.82 -10.00 16.30
N ILE A 152 -5.07 -10.28 15.24
CA ILE A 152 -5.59 -10.72 13.94
C ILE A 152 -6.40 -12.01 14.08
N ARG A 153 -5.86 -13.00 14.82
CA ARG A 153 -6.56 -14.27 15.07
C ARG A 153 -7.87 -14.06 15.82
N MET A 154 -7.86 -13.20 16.84
CA MET A 154 -9.05 -12.86 17.59
C MET A 154 -10.11 -12.18 16.73
N MET A 155 -9.72 -11.25 15.86
CA MET A 155 -10.63 -10.59 14.91
C MET A 155 -11.31 -11.62 14.00
N LEU A 156 -10.52 -12.51 13.38
CA LEU A 156 -11.04 -13.56 12.50
C LEU A 156 -11.99 -14.53 13.21
N GLN A 157 -11.65 -14.95 14.42
CA GLN A 157 -12.51 -15.84 15.25
C GLN A 157 -13.85 -15.20 15.62
N ASN A 158 -13.93 -13.89 15.64
CA ASN A 158 -15.14 -13.13 15.95
C ASN A 158 -15.84 -12.53 14.72
N ASN A 159 -15.55 -13.03 13.52
CA ASN A 159 -16.14 -12.58 12.26
C ASN A 159 -15.93 -11.08 11.97
N ILE A 160 -14.86 -10.49 12.48
CA ILE A 160 -14.42 -9.15 12.13
C ILE A 160 -13.65 -9.27 10.81
N ASN A 161 -14.03 -8.47 9.82
CA ASN A 161 -13.40 -8.49 8.50
C ASN A 161 -12.57 -7.24 8.19
N THR A 162 -12.57 -6.25 9.09
CA THR A 162 -11.90 -4.97 8.84
C THR A 162 -11.27 -4.45 10.13
N VAL A 163 -10.09 -3.87 10.01
CA VAL A 163 -9.41 -3.13 11.08
C VAL A 163 -9.10 -1.70 10.62
N ARG A 164 -9.39 -0.72 11.48
CA ARG A 164 -8.91 0.66 11.30
C ARG A 164 -7.70 0.88 12.18
N THR A 165 -6.62 1.39 11.58
CA THR A 165 -5.40 1.74 12.30
C THR A 165 -5.60 3.07 13.02
N SER A 166 -6.14 3.02 14.23
CA SER A 166 -6.45 4.22 15.00
C SER A 166 -5.28 4.62 15.90
N HIS A 167 -4.74 5.84 15.78
CA HIS A 167 -5.10 6.88 14.81
C HIS A 167 -3.82 7.30 14.08
N TYR A 168 -3.09 6.33 13.55
CA TYR A 168 -1.79 6.48 12.90
C TYR A 168 -1.42 5.20 12.13
N PRO A 169 -0.54 5.30 11.12
CA PRO A 169 -0.01 4.11 10.44
C PRO A 169 0.78 3.24 11.44
N VAL A 170 0.54 1.93 11.38
CA VAL A 170 1.08 0.95 12.33
C VAL A 170 2.33 0.25 11.80
N ASP A 171 2.85 -0.75 12.53
CA ASP A 171 3.95 -1.59 12.07
C ASP A 171 3.56 -2.31 10.76
N ILE A 172 4.49 -2.36 9.81
CA ILE A 172 4.29 -2.99 8.48
C ILE A 172 3.85 -4.45 8.64
N TYR A 173 4.32 -5.14 9.66
CA TYR A 173 3.96 -6.53 9.92
C TYR A 173 2.45 -6.75 10.10
N LEU A 174 1.72 -5.76 10.66
CA LEU A 174 0.26 -5.86 10.78
C LEU A 174 -0.42 -5.89 9.40
N TYR A 175 0.04 -5.06 8.45
CA TYR A 175 -0.49 -5.06 7.09
C TYR A 175 -0.17 -6.38 6.37
N GLU A 176 1.04 -6.91 6.54
CA GLU A 176 1.43 -8.22 6.00
C GLU A 176 0.52 -9.34 6.54
N LEU A 177 0.15 -9.29 7.82
CA LEU A 177 -0.80 -10.23 8.41
C LEU A 177 -2.20 -10.05 7.82
N CYS A 178 -2.67 -8.80 7.64
CA CYS A 178 -3.95 -8.52 7.01
C CYS A 178 -4.00 -9.01 5.55
N ASP A 179 -2.93 -8.79 4.80
CA ASP A 179 -2.79 -9.31 3.43
C ASP A 179 -2.88 -10.83 3.39
N LYS A 180 -2.19 -11.50 4.30
CA LYS A 180 -2.07 -12.96 4.37
C LYS A 180 -3.34 -13.65 4.85
N TYR A 181 -3.96 -13.11 5.89
CA TYR A 181 -5.09 -13.76 6.55
C TYR A 181 -6.45 -13.26 6.08
N GLY A 182 -6.49 -12.21 5.29
CA GLY A 182 -7.72 -11.68 4.71
C GLY A 182 -8.49 -10.79 5.67
N LEU A 183 -7.90 -9.65 6.04
CA LEU A 183 -8.60 -8.56 6.71
C LEU A 183 -8.50 -7.30 5.86
N TYR A 184 -9.61 -6.59 5.72
CA TYR A 184 -9.60 -5.25 5.13
C TYR A 184 -8.99 -4.25 6.11
N VAL A 185 -8.29 -3.26 5.60
CA VAL A 185 -7.67 -2.20 6.38
C VAL A 185 -8.19 -0.85 5.96
N ILE A 186 -8.57 -0.05 6.95
CA ILE A 186 -8.71 1.40 6.82
C ILE A 186 -7.44 1.98 7.43
N ASP A 187 -6.52 2.40 6.57
CA ASP A 187 -5.24 2.95 7.00
C ASP A 187 -5.35 4.44 7.25
N GLU A 188 -4.93 4.90 8.44
CA GLU A 188 -5.19 6.25 8.89
C GLU A 188 -3.90 7.03 9.13
N ALA A 189 -3.87 8.24 8.55
CA ALA A 189 -2.80 9.18 8.77
C ALA A 189 -2.87 9.76 10.19
N ASN A 190 -1.71 10.02 10.79
CA ASN A 190 -1.60 10.57 12.15
C ASN A 190 -1.91 12.08 12.21
N ASN A 191 -3.00 12.51 11.57
CA ASN A 191 -3.57 13.84 11.73
C ASN A 191 -4.62 13.79 12.84
N GLU A 192 -4.32 14.42 13.97
CA GLU A 192 -5.18 14.49 15.14
C GLU A 192 -5.07 15.90 15.72
N SER A 193 -6.19 16.58 15.89
CA SER A 193 -6.20 17.95 16.45
C SER A 193 -7.46 18.28 17.24
N HIS A 194 -8.06 17.29 17.88
CA HIS A 194 -9.29 17.39 18.66
C HIS A 194 -9.26 18.56 19.67
N ALA A 195 -8.14 18.73 20.38
CA ALA A 195 -7.99 19.74 21.41
C ALA A 195 -8.11 21.18 20.88
N GLN A 196 -7.93 21.42 19.59
CA GLN A 196 -8.12 22.70 18.93
C GLN A 196 -9.56 22.93 18.44
N GLY A 197 -10.47 21.97 18.70
CA GLY A 197 -11.86 22.03 18.27
C GLY A 197 -12.05 21.91 16.76
N TYR A 198 -13.27 22.11 16.30
CA TYR A 198 -13.68 21.92 14.90
C TYR A 198 -14.08 23.22 14.19
N GLU A 199 -14.14 24.34 14.92
CA GLU A 199 -14.56 25.65 14.40
C GLU A 199 -13.37 26.47 13.91
N LYS A 200 -13.28 27.73 14.26
CA LYS A 200 -12.23 28.63 13.78
C LYS A 200 -10.82 28.23 14.22
N GLU A 201 -10.71 27.62 15.36
CA GLU A 201 -9.47 27.20 15.99
C GLU A 201 -8.92 25.88 15.39
N SER A 202 -9.73 25.20 14.58
CA SER A 202 -9.32 23.94 13.95
C SER A 202 -8.09 24.11 13.06
N LEU A 203 -7.06 23.31 13.32
CA LEU A 203 -5.84 23.32 12.51
C LEU A 203 -6.11 22.92 11.05
N ALA A 204 -7.17 22.14 10.77
CA ALA A 204 -7.54 21.76 9.42
C ALA A 204 -8.01 22.96 8.56
N LYS A 205 -8.39 24.07 9.18
CA LYS A 205 -8.82 25.31 8.50
C LYS A 205 -7.69 26.32 8.30
N ASP A 206 -6.55 26.12 8.91
CA ASP A 206 -5.41 27.02 8.86
C ASP A 206 -4.42 26.59 7.77
N GLU A 207 -4.28 27.42 6.72
CA GLU A 207 -3.41 27.14 5.56
C GLU A 207 -1.95 26.88 5.94
N ARG A 208 -1.48 27.39 7.08
CA ARG A 208 -0.12 27.13 7.57
C ARG A 208 0.15 25.66 7.86
N TRP A 209 -0.90 24.86 8.11
CA TRP A 209 -0.80 23.44 8.42
C TRP A 209 -0.95 22.51 7.20
N VAL A 210 -1.30 23.03 6.03
CA VAL A 210 -1.48 22.24 4.79
C VAL A 210 -0.29 21.34 4.53
N GLY A 211 0.93 21.88 4.62
CA GLY A 211 2.16 21.10 4.42
C GLY A 211 2.29 19.93 5.38
N ALA A 212 1.94 20.12 6.65
CA ALA A 212 2.03 19.05 7.67
C ALA A 212 0.99 17.93 7.45
N PHE A 213 -0.26 18.30 7.11
CA PHE A 213 -1.30 17.31 6.78
C PHE A 213 -0.94 16.50 5.54
N LYS A 214 -0.55 17.17 4.46
CA LYS A 214 -0.11 16.51 3.22
C LYS A 214 1.09 15.59 3.46
N TYR A 215 2.09 16.03 4.21
CA TYR A 215 3.28 15.24 4.49
C TYR A 215 2.96 13.91 5.19
N ARG A 216 2.09 13.93 6.21
CA ARG A 216 1.66 12.73 6.92
C ARG A 216 0.90 11.75 6.02
N CYS A 217 -0.09 12.27 5.28
CA CYS A 217 -0.86 11.45 4.32
C CYS A 217 0.03 10.88 3.21
N ASN A 218 0.95 11.70 2.66
CA ASN A 218 1.87 11.25 1.62
C ASN A 218 2.80 10.12 2.10
N ASN A 219 3.32 10.24 3.32
CA ASN A 219 4.20 9.20 3.89
C ASN A 219 3.44 7.90 4.14
N MET A 220 2.21 7.96 4.64
CA MET A 220 1.34 6.80 4.80
C MET A 220 1.10 6.11 3.47
N VAL A 221 0.53 6.80 2.50
CA VAL A 221 0.20 6.22 1.18
C VAL A 221 1.46 5.75 0.47
N GLY A 222 2.55 6.53 0.51
CA GLY A 222 3.83 6.18 -0.12
C GLY A 222 4.43 4.89 0.43
N ARG A 223 4.29 4.64 1.74
CA ARG A 223 4.78 3.42 2.41
C ARG A 223 3.87 2.22 2.14
N ASP A 224 2.55 2.42 2.22
CA ASP A 224 1.61 1.31 2.46
C ASP A 224 0.76 0.92 1.24
N LYS A 225 0.72 1.73 0.17
CA LYS A 225 -0.14 1.52 -1.01
C LYS A 225 0.00 0.18 -1.73
N ASN A 226 1.08 -0.54 -1.48
CA ASN A 226 1.31 -1.85 -2.10
C ASN A 226 0.62 -3.01 -1.35
N HIS A 227 0.02 -2.76 -0.18
CA HIS A 227 -0.75 -3.74 0.58
C HIS A 227 -2.16 -3.89 0.02
N PRO A 228 -2.56 -5.07 -0.52
CA PRO A 228 -3.89 -5.26 -1.09
C PRO A 228 -5.00 -5.20 -0.03
N SER A 229 -4.69 -5.42 1.24
CA SER A 229 -5.64 -5.32 2.35
C SER A 229 -6.15 -3.89 2.59
N ILE A 230 -5.38 -2.87 2.25
CA ILE A 230 -5.77 -1.47 2.42
C ILE A 230 -6.80 -1.12 1.36
N ILE A 231 -8.03 -0.82 1.80
CA ILE A 231 -9.17 -0.54 0.92
C ILE A 231 -9.71 0.88 1.06
N ILE A 232 -9.32 1.58 2.11
CA ILE A 232 -9.70 2.97 2.38
C ILE A 232 -8.51 3.69 3.02
N TRP A 233 -8.23 4.90 2.54
CA TRP A 233 -7.32 5.85 3.16
C TRP A 233 -8.10 6.81 4.03
N SER A 234 -7.79 6.88 5.32
CA SER A 234 -8.32 7.86 6.25
C SER A 234 -7.31 9.00 6.45
N LEU A 235 -7.75 10.22 6.24
CA LEU A 235 -6.87 11.38 6.29
C LEU A 235 -6.53 11.84 7.71
N GLY A 236 -7.21 11.28 8.70
CA GLY A 236 -6.96 11.56 10.12
C GLY A 236 -8.20 11.37 10.98
N ASN A 237 -8.02 11.58 12.28
CA ASN A 237 -9.05 11.48 13.29
C ASN A 237 -9.29 12.82 13.98
N GLU A 238 -10.55 13.15 14.22
CA GLU A 238 -10.98 14.29 15.04
C GLU A 238 -10.21 15.61 14.81
N CYS A 239 -9.86 15.89 13.57
CA CYS A 239 -9.11 17.09 13.18
C CYS A 239 -9.95 18.15 12.48
N GLY A 240 -11.27 17.95 12.41
CA GLY A 240 -12.19 18.88 11.73
C GLY A 240 -12.07 18.81 10.21
N ASN A 241 -12.75 19.72 9.53
CA ASN A 241 -12.76 19.81 8.08
C ASN A 241 -12.35 21.21 7.62
N GLY A 242 -11.50 21.29 6.61
CA GLY A 242 -11.02 22.54 6.07
C GLY A 242 -10.00 22.35 4.94
N VAL A 243 -9.33 23.42 4.58
CA VAL A 243 -8.37 23.45 3.45
C VAL A 243 -7.31 22.34 3.53
N CYS A 244 -6.82 22.04 4.74
CA CYS A 244 -5.80 20.98 4.92
C CYS A 244 -6.32 19.62 4.49
N MET A 245 -7.59 19.30 4.77
CA MET A 245 -8.20 18.01 4.41
C MET A 245 -8.45 17.91 2.90
N TYR A 246 -8.92 18.99 2.25
CA TYR A 246 -9.12 19.00 0.80
C TYR A 246 -7.80 18.84 0.06
N GLU A 247 -6.77 19.58 0.44
CA GLU A 247 -5.44 19.47 -0.13
C GLU A 247 -4.79 18.10 0.09
N ALA A 248 -5.00 17.50 1.26
CA ALA A 248 -4.55 16.15 1.54
C ALA A 248 -5.31 15.11 0.71
N TYR A 249 -6.63 15.28 0.55
CA TYR A 249 -7.47 14.42 -0.30
C TYR A 249 -6.99 14.43 -1.76
N ASP A 250 -6.83 15.62 -2.34
CA ASP A 250 -6.40 15.76 -3.73
C ASP A 250 -5.01 15.15 -3.94
N MET A 251 -4.10 15.33 -2.99
CA MET A 251 -2.78 14.72 -3.03
C MET A 251 -2.86 13.19 -2.97
N VAL A 252 -3.64 12.61 -2.05
CA VAL A 252 -3.82 11.16 -1.95
C VAL A 252 -4.42 10.62 -3.25
N LYS A 253 -5.46 11.24 -3.79
CA LYS A 253 -6.08 10.85 -5.07
C LYS A 253 -5.14 10.97 -6.28
N SER A 254 -4.07 11.74 -6.18
CA SER A 254 -3.04 11.80 -7.22
C SER A 254 -2.06 10.64 -7.19
N ILE A 255 -2.02 9.88 -6.07
CA ILE A 255 -1.08 8.77 -5.86
C ILE A 255 -1.78 7.42 -6.05
N ASP A 256 -3.04 7.30 -5.52
CA ASP A 256 -3.82 6.06 -5.50
C ASP A 256 -5.33 6.28 -5.71
#